data_05cce71d40048a0509629a6007c1a04f
#
_entry.id   05cce71d40048a0509629a6007c1a04f
#
_cell.length_a   1.000
_cell.length_b   1.000
_cell.length_c   1.000
_cell.angle_alpha   90.00
_cell.angle_beta   90.00
_cell.angle_gamma   90.00
#
_symmetry.space_group_name_H-M   'P 1'
#
loop_
_entity.id
_entity.type
_entity.pdbx_description
1 polymer ?
#
loop_
_entity_poly.entity_id
_entity_poly.type
_entity_poly.pdbx_seq_one_letter_code
_entity_poly.pdbx_strand_id
1 'polypeptide(L)'
;MKIGVPKEIKPQENRIGLTPESVKSLVSNGHDVLVENNGGFEAGFDNNQYKVAGAKIVDKAEDIFNDAEIIVKVKEPLSNEVKMLREDQIIFTYLHLAAAKELTQGLINSKSVCIAYETVTDKNGRLPLLAPMSAVAGRMSVQAGAHCLEKNQKGRGVLLGGAPGGEPAEVVILGGGVVGENAAIIATGMKANVHIVDKSEARLKQLSEIFGDKITPQLSDKADLEKLVSNCDLLVGGVLIPVSYTHLTLPTKRIV
;
A
#
# COMPACT_ATOMS: atom_id res chain seq x y z
N MET A 1 -15.38 24.77 4.11
CA MET A 1 -14.43 24.48 3.03
C MET A 1 -15.13 23.62 1.99
N LYS A 2 -14.80 23.79 0.71
CA LYS A 2 -15.23 22.89 -0.35
C LYS A 2 -14.21 21.76 -0.55
N ILE A 3 -14.65 20.54 -0.42
CA ILE A 3 -13.83 19.32 -0.55
C ILE A 3 -14.26 18.59 -1.81
N GLY A 4 -13.32 18.31 -2.70
CA GLY A 4 -13.55 17.64 -3.97
C GLY A 4 -13.01 16.22 -3.97
N VAL A 5 -13.81 15.29 -4.44
CA VAL A 5 -13.46 13.87 -4.54
C VAL A 5 -13.65 13.42 -5.99
N PRO A 6 -12.63 13.58 -6.83
CA PRO A 6 -12.69 13.10 -8.21
C PRO A 6 -12.66 11.58 -8.25
N LYS A 7 -13.14 11.01 -9.33
CA LYS A 7 -13.00 9.59 -9.66
C LYS A 7 -11.53 9.26 -9.90
N GLU A 8 -11.09 8.10 -9.42
CA GLU A 8 -9.76 7.60 -9.76
C GLU A 8 -9.71 7.15 -11.23
N ILE A 9 -8.68 7.64 -11.94
CA ILE A 9 -8.49 7.37 -13.38
C ILE A 9 -7.24 6.54 -13.67
N LYS A 10 -6.48 6.19 -12.62
CA LYS A 10 -5.33 5.29 -12.75
C LYS A 10 -5.83 3.87 -13.06
N PRO A 11 -5.25 3.17 -14.04
CA PRO A 11 -5.66 1.80 -14.37
C PRO A 11 -5.67 0.89 -13.15
N GLN A 12 -6.74 0.12 -12.97
CA GLN A 12 -6.96 -0.83 -11.86
C GLN A 12 -7.12 -0.18 -10.47
N GLU A 13 -7.31 1.15 -10.38
CA GLU A 13 -7.68 1.80 -9.13
C GLU A 13 -9.19 1.96 -9.05
N ASN A 14 -9.82 1.18 -8.20
CA ASN A 14 -11.26 1.12 -8.03
C ASN A 14 -11.73 1.76 -6.70
N ARG A 15 -10.79 2.25 -5.88
CA ARG A 15 -11.11 2.93 -4.63
C ARG A 15 -11.52 4.37 -4.88
N ILE A 16 -11.99 5.04 -3.84
CA ILE A 16 -12.34 6.46 -3.84
C ILE A 16 -11.82 7.14 -2.58
N GLY A 17 -11.49 8.42 -2.67
CA GLY A 17 -10.87 9.18 -1.57
C GLY A 17 -11.71 9.28 -0.30
N LEU A 18 -13.05 9.34 -0.42
CA LEU A 18 -13.97 9.40 0.71
C LEU A 18 -15.15 8.45 0.52
N THR A 19 -15.50 7.72 1.59
CA THR A 19 -16.74 6.92 1.64
C THR A 19 -17.95 7.80 1.93
N PRO A 20 -19.20 7.36 1.67
CA PRO A 20 -20.41 8.09 2.06
C PRO A 20 -20.47 8.43 3.56
N GLU A 21 -19.97 7.54 4.42
CA GLU A 21 -19.88 7.79 5.87
C GLU A 21 -18.94 8.93 6.21
N SER A 22 -17.76 8.96 5.58
CA SER A 22 -16.77 10.05 5.74
C SER A 22 -17.36 11.38 5.23
N VAL A 23 -18.05 11.35 4.10
CA VAL A 23 -18.77 12.53 3.55
C VAL A 23 -19.80 13.05 4.52
N LYS A 24 -20.63 12.16 5.08
CA LYS A 24 -21.65 12.56 6.10
C LYS A 24 -21.02 13.26 7.29
N SER A 25 -19.89 12.75 7.78
CA SER A 25 -19.15 13.37 8.88
C SER A 25 -18.65 14.77 8.50
N LEU A 26 -18.07 14.96 7.32
CA LEU A 26 -17.58 16.25 6.84
C LEU A 26 -18.72 17.26 6.65
N VAL A 27 -19.83 16.87 6.05
CA VAL A 27 -21.00 17.70 5.85
C VAL A 27 -21.60 18.12 7.21
N SER A 28 -21.68 17.22 8.18
CA SER A 28 -22.16 17.51 9.53
C SER A 28 -21.27 18.52 10.27
N ASN A 29 -19.99 18.61 9.87
CA ASN A 29 -19.03 19.61 10.38
C ASN A 29 -19.02 20.92 9.55
N GLY A 30 -19.99 21.13 8.65
CA GLY A 30 -20.14 22.36 7.89
C GLY A 30 -19.25 22.48 6.67
N HIS A 31 -18.82 21.39 6.09
CA HIS A 31 -18.07 21.36 4.83
C HIS A 31 -18.99 21.04 3.66
N ASP A 32 -18.73 21.64 2.50
CA ASP A 32 -19.36 21.29 1.23
C ASP A 32 -18.53 20.19 0.56
N VAL A 33 -19.15 19.07 0.19
CA VAL A 33 -18.46 17.96 -0.45
C VAL A 33 -18.99 17.75 -1.88
N LEU A 34 -18.08 17.77 -2.85
CA LEU A 34 -18.32 17.48 -4.26
C LEU A 34 -17.77 16.09 -4.56
N VAL A 35 -18.55 15.22 -5.16
CA VAL A 35 -18.11 13.88 -5.58
C VAL A 35 -18.38 13.71 -7.07
N GLU A 36 -17.40 13.22 -7.81
CA GLU A 36 -17.56 12.96 -9.23
C GLU A 36 -18.59 11.84 -9.48
N ASN A 37 -19.38 12.01 -10.51
CA ASN A 37 -20.40 11.06 -10.94
C ASN A 37 -19.82 9.65 -11.10
N ASN A 38 -20.44 8.69 -10.43
CA ASN A 38 -19.98 7.29 -10.36
C ASN A 38 -18.54 7.11 -9.83
N GLY A 39 -17.99 8.09 -9.10
CA GLY A 39 -16.64 8.00 -8.56
C GLY A 39 -16.44 6.85 -7.57
N GLY A 40 -17.47 6.52 -6.78
CA GLY A 40 -17.44 5.42 -5.81
C GLY A 40 -18.01 4.09 -6.32
N PHE A 41 -18.51 4.03 -7.56
CA PHE A 41 -19.26 2.87 -8.05
C PHE A 41 -18.48 1.55 -7.97
N GLU A 42 -17.24 1.56 -8.42
CA GLU A 42 -16.35 0.38 -8.38
C GLU A 42 -15.97 -0.04 -6.94
N ALA A 43 -16.06 0.91 -6.00
CA ALA A 43 -15.87 0.63 -4.57
C ALA A 43 -17.16 0.18 -3.85
N GLY A 44 -18.27 0.03 -4.58
CA GLY A 44 -19.57 -0.39 -4.06
C GLY A 44 -20.44 0.75 -3.52
N PHE A 45 -20.11 2.01 -3.84
CA PHE A 45 -20.85 3.20 -3.41
C PHE A 45 -21.47 3.91 -4.62
N ASP A 46 -22.80 3.92 -4.72
CA ASP A 46 -23.51 4.62 -5.77
C ASP A 46 -23.70 6.12 -5.46
N ASN A 47 -24.11 6.88 -6.47
CA ASN A 47 -24.33 8.31 -6.34
C ASN A 47 -25.43 8.66 -5.31
N ASN A 48 -26.43 7.79 -5.12
CA ASN A 48 -27.50 8.06 -4.19
C ASN A 48 -27.02 7.99 -2.73
N GLN A 49 -26.13 7.07 -2.41
CA GLN A 49 -25.49 6.98 -1.09
C GLN A 49 -24.73 8.27 -0.75
N TYR A 50 -24.01 8.86 -1.72
CA TYR A 50 -23.34 10.15 -1.54
C TYR A 50 -24.31 11.32 -1.40
N LYS A 51 -25.40 11.34 -2.19
CA LYS A 51 -26.46 12.38 -2.05
C LYS A 51 -27.13 12.32 -0.68
N VAL A 52 -27.44 11.11 -0.20
CA VAL A 52 -28.01 10.92 1.15
C VAL A 52 -27.04 11.35 2.24
N ALA A 53 -25.72 11.19 2.01
CA ALA A 53 -24.67 11.68 2.91
C ALA A 53 -24.50 13.21 2.87
N GLY A 54 -25.17 13.91 1.93
CA GLY A 54 -25.12 15.37 1.78
C GLY A 54 -24.11 15.89 0.76
N ALA A 55 -23.51 15.02 -0.05
CA ALA A 55 -22.64 15.45 -1.14
C ALA A 55 -23.42 15.95 -2.35
N LYS A 56 -22.82 16.87 -3.10
CA LYS A 56 -23.22 17.24 -4.44
C LYS A 56 -22.51 16.37 -5.45
N ILE A 57 -23.25 15.73 -6.36
CA ILE A 57 -22.67 14.97 -7.48
C ILE A 57 -22.37 15.93 -8.62
N VAL A 58 -21.16 15.81 -9.20
CA VAL A 58 -20.62 16.64 -10.30
C VAL A 58 -20.21 15.72 -11.44
N ASP A 59 -20.50 16.08 -12.68
CA ASP A 59 -20.31 15.20 -13.83
C ASP A 59 -18.85 15.11 -14.31
N LYS A 60 -18.06 16.14 -14.07
CA LYS A 60 -16.69 16.24 -14.58
C LYS A 60 -15.68 16.54 -13.49
N ALA A 61 -14.51 15.91 -13.60
CA ALA A 61 -13.39 16.18 -12.70
C ALA A 61 -12.95 17.66 -12.74
N GLU A 62 -12.96 18.29 -13.94
CA GLU A 62 -12.58 19.68 -14.10
C GLU A 62 -13.39 20.62 -13.21
N ASP A 63 -14.71 20.38 -13.09
CA ASP A 63 -15.57 21.21 -12.23
C ASP A 63 -15.20 21.05 -10.76
N ILE A 64 -14.80 19.83 -10.36
CA ILE A 64 -14.30 19.57 -8.99
C ILE A 64 -12.99 20.31 -8.74
N PHE A 65 -12.01 20.16 -9.64
CA PHE A 65 -10.71 20.83 -9.48
C PHE A 65 -10.85 22.36 -9.50
N ASN A 66 -11.79 22.91 -10.28
CA ASN A 66 -12.06 24.34 -10.32
C ASN A 66 -12.71 24.88 -9.03
N ASP A 67 -13.62 24.12 -8.43
CA ASP A 67 -14.46 24.60 -7.33
C ASP A 67 -13.91 24.26 -5.94
N ALA A 68 -13.19 23.15 -5.79
CA ALA A 68 -12.77 22.67 -4.49
C ALA A 68 -11.52 23.41 -3.96
N GLU A 69 -11.47 23.62 -2.66
CA GLU A 69 -10.30 24.11 -1.92
C GLU A 69 -9.34 22.96 -1.59
N ILE A 70 -9.90 21.76 -1.35
CA ILE A 70 -9.16 20.53 -1.05
C ILE A 70 -9.60 19.45 -2.02
N ILE A 71 -8.65 18.82 -2.69
CA ILE A 71 -8.84 17.62 -3.49
C ILE A 71 -8.41 16.40 -2.69
N VAL A 72 -9.31 15.44 -2.50
CA VAL A 72 -9.04 14.19 -1.78
C VAL A 72 -9.08 13.03 -2.77
N LYS A 73 -7.95 12.34 -2.91
CA LYS A 73 -7.78 11.19 -3.82
C LYS A 73 -7.20 10.00 -3.07
N VAL A 74 -7.09 8.87 -3.74
CA VAL A 74 -6.36 7.70 -3.28
C VAL A 74 -4.94 7.69 -3.87
N LYS A 75 -4.84 7.83 -5.20
CA LYS A 75 -3.56 7.76 -5.92
C LYS A 75 -3.05 9.13 -6.30
N GLU A 76 -1.75 9.15 -6.56
CA GLU A 76 -1.07 10.33 -7.11
C GLU A 76 -1.80 10.85 -8.36
N PRO A 77 -1.88 12.18 -8.53
CA PRO A 77 -2.53 12.77 -9.69
C PRO A 77 -1.74 12.45 -10.97
N LEU A 78 -2.45 12.11 -12.04
CA LEU A 78 -1.87 11.94 -13.36
C LEU A 78 -1.59 13.31 -14.01
N SER A 79 -0.83 13.32 -15.12
CA SER A 79 -0.37 14.56 -15.76
C SER A 79 -1.50 15.52 -16.17
N ASN A 80 -2.67 14.99 -16.53
CA ASN A 80 -3.87 15.79 -16.82
C ASN A 80 -4.47 16.41 -15.55
N GLU A 81 -4.47 15.69 -14.43
CA GLU A 81 -4.97 16.18 -13.14
C GLU A 81 -4.02 17.23 -12.54
N VAL A 82 -2.69 17.02 -12.66
CA VAL A 82 -1.69 18.01 -12.23
C VAL A 82 -1.90 19.35 -12.91
N LYS A 83 -2.30 19.36 -14.20
CA LYS A 83 -2.60 20.60 -14.96
C LYS A 83 -3.85 21.32 -14.48
N MET A 84 -4.75 20.66 -13.77
CA MET A 84 -5.97 21.24 -13.20
C MET A 84 -5.73 21.80 -11.79
N LEU A 85 -4.61 21.45 -11.15
CA LEU A 85 -4.26 21.99 -9.83
C LEU A 85 -3.96 23.49 -9.91
N ARG A 86 -4.36 24.20 -8.86
CA ARG A 86 -4.20 25.66 -8.75
C ARG A 86 -3.26 26.02 -7.61
N GLU A 87 -2.67 27.22 -7.67
CA GLU A 87 -1.91 27.81 -6.57
C GLU A 87 -2.76 27.81 -5.29
N ASP A 88 -2.16 27.43 -4.16
CA ASP A 88 -2.75 27.29 -2.83
C ASP A 88 -3.84 26.22 -2.68
N GLN A 89 -4.24 25.53 -3.75
CA GLN A 89 -5.16 24.41 -3.63
C GLN A 89 -4.49 23.24 -2.92
N ILE A 90 -5.19 22.63 -1.96
CA ILE A 90 -4.67 21.48 -1.24
C ILE A 90 -4.98 20.19 -2.01
N ILE A 91 -3.98 19.33 -2.20
CA ILE A 91 -4.20 17.95 -2.62
C ILE A 91 -3.76 16.99 -1.50
N PHE A 92 -4.66 16.09 -1.12
CA PHE A 92 -4.47 15.13 -0.03
C PHE A 92 -4.66 13.71 -0.57
N THR A 93 -3.56 12.97 -0.74
CA THR A 93 -3.50 11.68 -1.43
C THR A 93 -2.17 10.96 -1.16
N TYR A 94 -2.02 9.69 -1.59
CA TYR A 94 -0.70 9.08 -1.74
C TYR A 94 0.02 9.73 -2.93
N LEU A 95 1.24 10.20 -2.75
CA LEU A 95 2.00 10.93 -3.78
C LEU A 95 3.16 10.13 -4.37
N HIS A 96 3.83 9.27 -3.61
CA HIS A 96 4.94 8.41 -4.06
C HIS A 96 6.06 9.18 -4.79
N LEU A 97 6.41 10.39 -4.35
CA LEU A 97 7.28 11.32 -5.06
C LEU A 97 8.71 10.85 -5.26
N ALA A 98 9.22 10.00 -4.37
CA ALA A 98 10.64 9.56 -4.40
C ALA A 98 11.04 8.91 -5.75
N ALA A 99 10.11 8.23 -6.42
CA ALA A 99 10.33 7.57 -7.70
C ALA A 99 9.70 8.32 -8.91
N ALA A 100 9.12 9.51 -8.69
CA ALA A 100 8.27 10.19 -9.68
C ALA A 100 8.73 11.64 -9.92
N LYS A 101 9.90 11.82 -10.54
CA LYS A 101 10.53 13.13 -10.75
C LYS A 101 9.63 14.09 -11.54
N GLU A 102 8.98 13.63 -12.61
CA GLU A 102 8.10 14.46 -13.44
C GLU A 102 6.86 14.92 -12.67
N LEU A 103 6.25 14.03 -11.89
CA LEU A 103 5.14 14.36 -11.01
C LEU A 103 5.57 15.41 -9.97
N THR A 104 6.71 15.20 -9.33
CA THR A 104 7.26 16.14 -8.35
C THR A 104 7.43 17.51 -8.94
N GLN A 105 8.03 17.62 -10.14
CA GLN A 105 8.21 18.90 -10.83
C GLN A 105 6.86 19.53 -11.23
N GLY A 106 5.92 18.73 -11.67
CA GLY A 106 4.57 19.20 -12.01
C GLY A 106 3.84 19.80 -10.80
N LEU A 107 3.91 19.13 -9.65
CA LEU A 107 3.34 19.62 -8.40
C LEU A 107 4.02 20.90 -7.90
N ILE A 108 5.34 21.01 -8.00
CA ILE A 108 6.07 22.24 -7.69
C ILE A 108 5.59 23.39 -8.58
N ASN A 109 5.45 23.14 -9.88
CA ASN A 109 5.04 24.16 -10.84
C ASN A 109 3.58 24.61 -10.64
N SER A 110 2.70 23.73 -10.14
CA SER A 110 1.31 24.07 -9.82
C SER A 110 1.17 25.00 -8.62
N LYS A 111 2.19 25.06 -7.78
CA LYS A 111 2.20 25.77 -6.49
C LYS A 111 1.08 25.34 -5.53
N SER A 112 0.54 24.15 -5.72
CA SER A 112 -0.46 23.55 -4.82
C SER A 112 0.18 23.10 -3.51
N VAL A 113 -0.63 23.00 -2.46
CA VAL A 113 -0.22 22.45 -1.17
C VAL A 113 -0.41 20.95 -1.19
N CYS A 114 0.67 20.20 -1.23
CA CYS A 114 0.65 18.73 -1.36
C CYS A 114 0.83 18.06 0.00
N ILE A 115 -0.17 17.32 0.46
CA ILE A 115 -0.13 16.54 1.69
C ILE A 115 -0.16 15.06 1.32
N ALA A 116 0.96 14.36 1.54
CA ALA A 116 1.07 12.94 1.24
C ALA A 116 0.56 12.08 2.41
N TYR A 117 -0.36 11.16 2.15
CA TYR A 117 -0.84 10.22 3.18
C TYR A 117 0.29 9.43 3.83
N GLU A 118 1.29 9.04 3.04
CA GLU A 118 2.44 8.25 3.49
C GLU A 118 3.40 9.00 4.41
N THR A 119 3.24 10.30 4.59
CA THR A 119 4.10 11.12 5.47
C THR A 119 3.38 11.67 6.69
N VAL A 120 2.05 11.47 6.79
CA VAL A 120 1.28 11.90 7.96
C VAL A 120 1.62 11.01 9.15
N THR A 121 2.12 11.63 10.23
CA THR A 121 2.49 10.93 11.46
C THR A 121 1.53 11.25 12.61
N ASP A 122 1.33 10.27 13.49
CA ASP A 122 0.73 10.51 14.81
C ASP A 122 1.79 11.07 15.80
N LYS A 123 1.35 11.40 17.01
CA LYS A 123 2.23 11.91 18.09
C LYS A 123 3.37 10.96 18.49
N ASN A 124 3.31 9.70 18.11
CA ASN A 124 4.33 8.69 18.37
C ASN A 124 5.22 8.42 17.15
N GLY A 125 5.10 9.20 16.07
CA GLY A 125 5.82 9.03 14.81
C GLY A 125 5.34 7.85 13.96
N ARG A 126 4.19 7.24 14.26
CA ARG A 126 3.60 6.19 13.45
C ARG A 126 2.89 6.81 12.23
N LEU A 127 2.74 6.03 11.17
CA LEU A 127 2.13 6.43 9.91
C LEU A 127 0.69 5.85 9.80
N PRO A 128 -0.31 6.47 10.44
CA PRO A 128 -1.66 5.89 10.57
C PRO A 128 -2.37 5.72 9.23
N LEU A 129 -2.08 6.57 8.24
CA LEU A 129 -2.70 6.49 6.92
C LEU A 129 -1.98 5.50 6.00
N LEU A 130 -0.71 5.19 6.24
CA LEU A 130 0.06 4.21 5.48
C LEU A 130 -0.11 2.78 6.04
N ALA A 131 -0.20 2.63 7.35
CA ALA A 131 -0.22 1.32 8.03
C ALA A 131 -1.29 0.36 7.48
N PRO A 132 -2.56 0.77 7.20
CA PRO A 132 -3.57 -0.12 6.63
C PRO A 132 -3.17 -0.68 5.26
N MET A 133 -2.57 0.13 4.40
CA MET A 133 -2.11 -0.31 3.07
C MET A 133 -0.89 -1.23 3.18
N SER A 134 0.01 -0.95 4.11
CA SER A 134 1.13 -1.83 4.43
C SER A 134 0.67 -3.20 4.95
N ALA A 135 -0.38 -3.24 5.77
CA ALA A 135 -0.97 -4.48 6.24
C ALA A 135 -1.58 -5.30 5.09
N VAL A 136 -2.33 -4.66 4.18
CA VAL A 136 -2.86 -5.31 2.98
C VAL A 136 -1.72 -5.84 2.11
N ALA A 137 -0.68 -5.02 1.85
CA ALA A 137 0.47 -5.43 1.04
C ALA A 137 1.17 -6.66 1.63
N GLY A 138 1.40 -6.70 2.94
CA GLY A 138 2.00 -7.84 3.62
C GLY A 138 1.18 -9.13 3.45
N ARG A 139 -0.13 -9.05 3.63
CA ARG A 139 -1.03 -10.21 3.44
C ARG A 139 -1.07 -10.67 1.98
N MET A 140 -1.19 -9.72 1.06
CA MET A 140 -1.23 -10.00 -0.37
C MET A 140 0.08 -10.58 -0.89
N SER A 141 1.24 -10.20 -0.35
CA SER A 141 2.54 -10.69 -0.80
C SER A 141 2.66 -12.21 -0.68
N VAL A 142 2.13 -12.78 0.40
CA VAL A 142 2.13 -14.24 0.61
C VAL A 142 1.12 -14.95 -0.29
N GLN A 143 -0.07 -14.37 -0.47
CA GLN A 143 -1.08 -14.92 -1.36
C GLN A 143 -0.60 -14.92 -2.81
N ALA A 144 -0.06 -13.80 -3.29
CA ALA A 144 0.53 -13.69 -4.63
C ALA A 144 1.74 -14.62 -4.80
N GLY A 145 2.60 -14.69 -3.77
CA GLY A 145 3.76 -15.60 -3.75
C GLY A 145 3.36 -17.07 -3.86
N ALA A 146 2.33 -17.48 -3.12
CA ALA A 146 1.80 -18.84 -3.20
C ALA A 146 1.30 -19.17 -4.62
N HIS A 147 0.59 -18.23 -5.25
CA HIS A 147 0.16 -18.37 -6.65
C HIS A 147 1.33 -18.48 -7.62
N CYS A 148 2.36 -17.63 -7.47
CA CYS A 148 3.55 -17.67 -8.31
C CYS A 148 4.37 -18.94 -8.15
N LEU A 149 4.26 -19.67 -7.03
CA LEU A 149 4.93 -20.94 -6.82
C LEU A 149 4.28 -22.13 -7.57
N GLU A 150 3.07 -21.98 -8.08
CA GLU A 150 2.35 -23.02 -8.83
C GLU A 150 3.04 -23.35 -10.17
N LYS A 151 2.99 -24.62 -10.59
CA LYS A 151 3.61 -25.07 -11.86
C LYS A 151 3.01 -24.40 -13.10
N ASN A 152 1.70 -24.16 -13.11
CA ASN A 152 1.01 -23.44 -14.20
C ASN A 152 1.46 -21.98 -14.33
N GLN A 153 1.99 -21.39 -13.25
CA GLN A 153 2.63 -20.06 -13.24
C GLN A 153 4.15 -20.12 -13.51
N LYS A 154 4.67 -21.28 -13.93
CA LYS A 154 6.11 -21.54 -14.10
C LYS A 154 6.92 -21.51 -12.79
N GLY A 155 6.24 -21.59 -11.65
CA GLY A 155 6.86 -21.70 -10.33
C GLY A 155 7.47 -23.06 -10.04
N ARG A 156 8.13 -23.19 -8.90
CA ARG A 156 8.79 -24.43 -8.47
C ARG A 156 7.83 -25.61 -8.21
N GLY A 157 6.54 -25.37 -8.06
CA GLY A 157 5.55 -26.38 -7.69
C GLY A 157 5.61 -26.73 -6.21
N VAL A 158 5.83 -25.76 -5.35
CA VAL A 158 5.94 -25.90 -3.90
C VAL A 158 4.68 -25.33 -3.25
N LEU A 159 4.13 -26.05 -2.27
CA LEU A 159 3.08 -25.56 -1.39
C LEU A 159 3.70 -24.92 -0.15
N LEU A 160 3.20 -23.75 0.25
CA LEU A 160 3.75 -23.04 1.42
C LEU A 160 3.72 -23.91 2.68
N GLY A 161 2.65 -24.65 2.92
CA GLY A 161 2.52 -25.54 4.06
C GLY A 161 3.07 -26.96 3.86
N GLY A 162 3.74 -27.21 2.73
CA GLY A 162 4.16 -28.56 2.36
C GLY A 162 3.00 -29.45 1.90
N ALA A 163 3.32 -30.71 1.63
CA ALA A 163 2.36 -31.77 1.31
C ALA A 163 2.56 -32.94 2.27
N PRO A 164 1.62 -33.90 2.39
CA PRO A 164 1.86 -35.09 3.20
C PRO A 164 3.15 -35.81 2.81
N GLY A 165 4.12 -35.87 3.73
CA GLY A 165 5.46 -36.41 3.49
C GLY A 165 6.46 -35.49 2.81
N GLY A 166 6.10 -34.19 2.59
CA GLY A 166 7.00 -33.16 2.07
C GLY A 166 7.19 -32.02 3.09
N GLU A 167 8.31 -31.32 2.95
CA GLU A 167 8.64 -30.20 3.83
C GLU A 167 7.84 -28.93 3.45
N PRO A 168 7.53 -28.06 4.45
CA PRO A 168 7.01 -26.72 4.20
C PRO A 168 8.00 -25.86 3.41
N ALA A 169 7.47 -24.87 2.70
CA ALA A 169 8.29 -23.90 1.97
C ALA A 169 9.03 -22.94 2.92
N GLU A 170 10.22 -22.53 2.49
CA GLU A 170 11.03 -21.53 3.17
C GLU A 170 10.61 -20.12 2.72
N VAL A 171 10.07 -19.34 3.66
CA VAL A 171 9.65 -17.95 3.44
C VAL A 171 10.58 -17.01 4.17
N VAL A 172 11.27 -16.13 3.45
CA VAL A 172 12.14 -15.11 4.01
C VAL A 172 11.47 -13.75 3.90
N ILE A 173 11.33 -13.06 5.02
CA ILE A 173 10.74 -11.72 5.11
C ILE A 173 11.83 -10.74 5.52
N LEU A 174 12.17 -9.81 4.63
CA LEU A 174 13.12 -8.73 4.91
C LEU A 174 12.36 -7.51 5.43
N GLY A 175 12.56 -7.16 6.69
CA GLY A 175 11.89 -6.09 7.42
C GLY A 175 10.70 -6.58 8.24
N GLY A 176 10.78 -6.39 9.55
CA GLY A 176 9.75 -6.74 10.53
C GLY A 176 8.72 -5.64 10.78
N GLY A 177 8.59 -4.63 9.89
CA GLY A 177 7.59 -3.56 9.98
C GLY A 177 6.15 -4.07 9.79
N VAL A 178 5.21 -3.16 9.48
CA VAL A 178 3.80 -3.50 9.28
C VAL A 178 3.61 -4.52 8.14
N VAL A 179 4.34 -4.34 7.03
CA VAL A 179 4.32 -5.28 5.89
C VAL A 179 4.79 -6.67 6.35
N GLY A 180 5.97 -6.74 6.97
CA GLY A 180 6.58 -8.01 7.37
C GLY A 180 5.77 -8.76 8.41
N GLU A 181 5.25 -8.07 9.43
CA GLU A 181 4.36 -8.68 10.42
C GLU A 181 3.11 -9.29 9.78
N ASN A 182 2.47 -8.56 8.86
CA ASN A 182 1.27 -9.06 8.17
C ASN A 182 1.58 -10.18 7.16
N ALA A 183 2.76 -10.18 6.55
CA ALA A 183 3.23 -11.30 5.76
C ALA A 183 3.45 -12.54 6.64
N ALA A 184 4.08 -12.37 7.80
CA ALA A 184 4.29 -13.44 8.76
C ALA A 184 2.99 -14.07 9.28
N ILE A 185 1.95 -13.24 9.54
CA ILE A 185 0.62 -13.73 9.94
C ILE A 185 0.08 -14.73 8.92
N ILE A 186 0.18 -14.42 7.63
CA ILE A 186 -0.35 -15.29 6.59
C ILE A 186 0.56 -16.50 6.36
N ALA A 187 1.87 -16.28 6.25
CA ALA A 187 2.83 -17.36 6.00
C ALA A 187 2.83 -18.44 7.11
N THR A 188 2.83 -18.00 8.38
CA THR A 188 2.72 -18.92 9.53
C THR A 188 1.35 -19.58 9.60
N GLY A 189 0.27 -18.86 9.24
CA GLY A 189 -1.08 -19.44 9.10
C GLY A 189 -1.16 -20.51 8.04
N MET A 190 -0.38 -20.42 6.97
CA MET A 190 -0.22 -21.43 5.94
C MET A 190 0.80 -22.53 6.31
N LYS A 191 1.39 -22.47 7.51
CA LYS A 191 2.36 -23.42 8.05
C LYS A 191 3.70 -23.47 7.27
N ALA A 192 4.11 -22.36 6.65
CA ALA A 192 5.43 -22.22 6.05
C ALA A 192 6.52 -22.09 7.15
N ASN A 193 7.76 -22.40 6.81
CA ASN A 193 8.94 -22.08 7.62
C ASN A 193 9.27 -20.59 7.40
N VAL A 194 9.11 -19.76 8.43
CA VAL A 194 9.18 -18.30 8.27
C VAL A 194 10.40 -17.71 8.96
N HIS A 195 11.27 -17.07 8.19
CA HIS A 195 12.40 -16.29 8.67
C HIS A 195 12.10 -14.80 8.55
N ILE A 196 12.26 -14.05 9.63
CA ILE A 196 12.11 -12.57 9.60
C ILE A 196 13.45 -11.94 9.92
N VAL A 197 13.91 -11.08 9.01
CA VAL A 197 15.16 -10.36 9.17
C VAL A 197 14.85 -8.88 9.38
N ASP A 198 15.35 -8.29 10.46
CA ASP A 198 15.25 -6.85 10.73
C ASP A 198 16.54 -6.32 11.36
N LYS A 199 16.78 -5.03 11.25
CA LYS A 199 17.91 -4.35 11.88
C LYS A 199 17.66 -4.01 13.37
N SER A 200 16.41 -4.07 13.81
CA SER A 200 15.98 -3.69 15.16
C SER A 200 15.79 -4.94 16.04
N GLU A 201 16.69 -5.16 16.97
CA GLU A 201 16.59 -6.24 17.96
C GLU A 201 15.30 -6.13 18.80
N ALA A 202 14.92 -4.89 19.17
CA ALA A 202 13.68 -4.63 19.91
C ALA A 202 12.45 -5.06 19.11
N ARG A 203 12.46 -4.84 17.77
CA ARG A 203 11.37 -5.26 16.91
C ARG A 203 11.31 -6.78 16.76
N LEU A 204 12.45 -7.43 16.60
CA LEU A 204 12.52 -8.90 16.52
C LEU A 204 12.00 -9.55 17.81
N LYS A 205 12.31 -8.96 18.96
CA LYS A 205 11.78 -9.42 20.26
C LYS A 205 10.24 -9.33 20.30
N GLN A 206 9.66 -8.19 19.89
CA GLN A 206 8.20 -8.04 19.81
C GLN A 206 7.57 -9.09 18.89
N LEU A 207 8.17 -9.35 17.74
CA LEU A 207 7.68 -10.37 16.81
C LEU A 207 7.77 -11.78 17.40
N SER A 208 8.83 -12.08 18.14
CA SER A 208 8.96 -13.36 18.86
C SER A 208 7.89 -13.52 19.96
N GLU A 209 7.51 -12.44 20.63
CA GLU A 209 6.41 -12.46 21.60
C GLU A 209 5.05 -12.71 20.94
N ILE A 210 4.83 -12.20 19.70
CA ILE A 210 3.59 -12.38 18.94
C ILE A 210 3.48 -13.79 18.35
N PHE A 211 4.56 -14.28 17.73
CA PHE A 211 4.52 -15.50 16.91
C PHE A 211 5.07 -16.76 17.63
N GLY A 212 5.82 -16.58 18.71
CA GLY A 212 6.48 -17.69 19.42
C GLY A 212 7.48 -18.41 18.51
N ASP A 213 7.40 -19.73 18.47
CA ASP A 213 8.24 -20.65 17.72
C ASP A 213 7.86 -20.77 16.22
N LYS A 214 6.81 -20.06 15.79
CA LYS A 214 6.36 -20.08 14.38
C LYS A 214 7.22 -19.28 13.43
N ILE A 215 8.16 -18.49 13.96
CA ILE A 215 9.10 -17.69 13.17
C ILE A 215 10.52 -17.89 13.66
N THR A 216 11.49 -17.70 12.77
CA THR A 216 12.92 -17.62 13.09
C THR A 216 13.36 -16.16 12.91
N PRO A 217 13.44 -15.35 13.99
CA PRO A 217 13.88 -13.97 13.91
C PRO A 217 15.40 -13.89 13.77
N GLN A 218 15.90 -13.00 12.90
CA GLN A 218 17.33 -12.84 12.65
C GLN A 218 17.70 -11.35 12.56
N LEU A 219 18.77 -10.96 13.21
CA LEU A 219 19.31 -9.61 13.09
C LEU A 219 20.07 -9.46 11.78
N SER A 220 19.82 -8.40 11.02
CA SER A 220 20.28 -8.25 9.63
C SER A 220 21.81 -8.20 9.47
N ASP A 221 22.53 -7.71 10.47
CA ASP A 221 24.00 -7.65 10.50
C ASP A 221 24.66 -8.98 10.89
N LYS A 222 23.89 -9.91 11.43
CA LYS A 222 24.32 -11.26 11.85
C LYS A 222 23.77 -12.36 10.95
N ALA A 223 22.81 -12.05 10.10
CA ALA A 223 22.18 -13.00 9.18
C ALA A 223 23.06 -13.20 7.94
N ASP A 224 23.24 -14.44 7.54
CA ASP A 224 23.75 -14.77 6.22
C ASP A 224 22.62 -14.59 5.19
N LEU A 225 22.44 -13.33 4.74
CA LEU A 225 21.37 -12.96 3.82
C LEU A 225 21.47 -13.67 2.47
N GLU A 226 22.69 -13.87 1.97
CA GLU A 226 22.88 -14.59 0.69
C GLU A 226 22.41 -16.02 0.80
N LYS A 227 22.76 -16.70 1.89
CA LYS A 227 22.31 -18.07 2.14
C LYS A 227 20.81 -18.17 2.33
N LEU A 228 20.21 -17.26 3.11
CA LEU A 228 18.76 -17.22 3.31
C LEU A 228 18.02 -17.01 1.99
N VAL A 229 18.42 -16.01 1.22
CA VAL A 229 17.76 -15.66 -0.05
C VAL A 229 17.98 -16.74 -1.11
N SER A 230 19.16 -17.39 -1.16
CA SER A 230 19.42 -18.46 -2.15
C SER A 230 18.65 -19.75 -1.88
N ASN A 231 18.25 -19.96 -0.63
CA ASN A 231 17.53 -21.17 -0.22
C ASN A 231 16.02 -20.99 -0.06
N CYS A 232 15.51 -19.75 -0.07
CA CYS A 232 14.09 -19.52 0.11
C CYS A 232 13.26 -19.89 -1.13
N ASP A 233 12.01 -20.26 -0.90
CA ASP A 233 10.99 -20.46 -1.92
C ASP A 233 10.24 -19.18 -2.21
N LEU A 234 10.01 -18.35 -1.17
CA LEU A 234 9.36 -17.05 -1.27
C LEU A 234 10.16 -15.99 -0.50
N LEU A 235 10.52 -14.92 -1.20
CA LEU A 235 11.13 -13.73 -0.61
C LEU A 235 10.12 -12.60 -0.58
N VAL A 236 9.90 -12.02 0.62
CA VAL A 236 9.05 -10.85 0.83
C VAL A 236 9.90 -9.65 1.26
N GLY A 237 9.94 -8.60 0.44
CA GLY A 237 10.59 -7.33 0.78
C GLY A 237 9.63 -6.40 1.53
N GLY A 238 9.80 -6.26 2.84
CA GLY A 238 9.00 -5.38 3.71
C GLY A 238 9.72 -4.12 4.19
N VAL A 239 10.85 -3.76 3.58
CA VAL A 239 11.64 -2.58 3.94
C VAL A 239 11.41 -1.46 2.95
N LEU A 240 11.08 -0.27 3.45
CA LEU A 240 10.95 0.93 2.63
C LEU A 240 12.30 1.67 2.59
N ILE A 241 13.13 1.35 1.60
CA ILE A 241 14.27 2.20 1.23
C ILE A 241 13.94 2.77 -0.13
N PRO A 242 13.63 4.08 -0.24
CA PRO A 242 13.29 4.68 -1.52
C PRO A 242 14.37 4.38 -2.58
N VAL A 243 13.94 3.87 -3.75
CA VAL A 243 14.79 3.57 -4.92
C VAL A 243 15.70 2.34 -4.80
N SER A 244 15.98 1.79 -3.61
CA SER A 244 16.97 0.72 -3.45
C SER A 244 16.53 -0.66 -3.95
N TYR A 245 15.24 -0.96 -3.99
CA TYR A 245 14.73 -2.30 -4.34
C TYR A 245 14.25 -2.46 -5.78
N THR A 246 14.18 -1.38 -6.56
CA THR A 246 13.80 -1.47 -7.99
C THR A 246 14.89 -2.14 -8.84
N HIS A 247 16.06 -2.43 -8.26
CA HIS A 247 17.21 -3.01 -8.95
C HIS A 247 17.78 -4.28 -8.33
N LEU A 248 17.09 -4.90 -7.36
CA LEU A 248 17.44 -6.24 -6.91
C LEU A 248 17.10 -7.25 -8.01
N THR A 249 18.06 -7.49 -8.89
CA THR A 249 18.09 -8.72 -9.65
C THR A 249 18.50 -9.83 -8.69
N LEU A 250 17.54 -10.62 -8.22
CA LEU A 250 17.83 -11.89 -7.57
C LEU A 250 18.66 -12.71 -8.56
N PRO A 251 19.78 -13.35 -8.13
CA PRO A 251 20.47 -14.29 -9.00
C PRO A 251 19.47 -15.38 -9.37
N THR A 252 18.98 -15.33 -10.61
CA THR A 252 18.16 -16.38 -11.18
C THR A 252 19.02 -17.62 -11.31
N LYS A 253 19.17 -18.38 -10.23
CA LYS A 253 19.64 -19.77 -10.37
C LYS A 253 18.56 -20.52 -11.13
N ARG A 254 18.90 -20.80 -12.41
CA ARG A 254 18.26 -21.76 -13.30
C ARG A 254 17.03 -22.46 -12.71
N ILE A 255 15.92 -22.05 -13.23
CA ILE A 255 14.75 -22.91 -13.36
C ILE A 255 15.16 -24.00 -14.36
N VAL A 256 15.35 -25.21 -13.90
CA VAL A 256 15.34 -26.42 -14.73
C VAL A 256 13.98 -27.03 -14.60
#